data_13c9a292dbaede69ba0e3091ea851ac4
#
_entry.id   13c9a292dbaede69ba0e3091ea851ac4
#
_cell.length_a   1.000
_cell.length_b   1.000
_cell.length_c   1.000
_cell.angle_alpha   90.00
_cell.angle_beta   90.00
_cell.angle_gamma   90.00
#
_symmetry.space_group_name_H-M   'P 1'
#
loop_
_entity.id
_entity.type
_entity.pdbx_description
1 polymer ?
#
loop_
_entity_poly.entity_id
_entity_poly.type
_entity_poly.pdbx_seq_one_letter_code
_entity_poly.pdbx_strand_id
1 'polypeptide(L)'
;AGSGKTLLACNVALDGLLRRHYSKIIITRPTVSKEEIGFLPGDLREKMDPWIQPIYQNMYALYDKVKVEKLIEDGAIEIVPLAFMRGRTFLDSCIIVDEAQNVTHEQMEMISTRIGLRSKMIVCGDDHQVDLRSKADSGFRFLYAASRRVKNMTGVTLMQNHRDPIVDDLIE
;
A
#
# COMPACT_ATOMS: atom_id res chain seq x y z
N ALA A 1 12.81 5.41 -6.70
CA ALA A 1 11.83 6.35 -6.17
C ALA A 1 11.14 7.13 -7.29
N GLY A 2 9.92 7.66 -7.07
CA GLY A 2 9.27 8.55 -8.06
C GLY A 2 8.71 7.88 -9.32
N SER A 3 8.64 6.55 -9.37
CA SER A 3 8.13 5.81 -10.55
C SER A 3 6.60 5.70 -10.63
N GLY A 4 5.85 6.35 -9.73
CA GLY A 4 4.38 6.32 -9.74
C GLY A 4 3.73 5.02 -9.25
N LYS A 5 4.45 4.15 -8.52
CA LYS A 5 3.92 2.86 -8.03
C LYS A 5 2.59 3.00 -7.30
N THR A 6 2.56 3.86 -6.30
CA THR A 6 1.36 4.07 -5.46
C THR A 6 0.22 4.68 -6.26
N LEU A 7 0.52 5.61 -7.18
CA LEU A 7 -0.47 6.21 -8.07
C LEU A 7 -1.13 5.15 -8.98
N LEU A 8 -0.31 4.28 -9.59
CA LEU A 8 -0.81 3.18 -10.43
C LEU A 8 -1.64 2.17 -9.62
N ALA A 9 -1.19 1.83 -8.41
CA ALA A 9 -1.95 0.94 -7.53
C ALA A 9 -3.32 1.55 -7.16
N CYS A 10 -3.35 2.83 -6.82
CA CYS A 10 -4.58 3.57 -6.55
C CYS A 10 -5.49 3.62 -7.78
N ASN A 11 -4.93 3.82 -8.98
CA ASN A 11 -5.70 3.85 -10.21
C ASN A 11 -6.39 2.50 -10.48
N VAL A 12 -5.65 1.40 -10.39
CA VAL A 12 -6.21 0.04 -10.57
C VAL A 12 -7.29 -0.25 -9.53
N ALA A 13 -7.06 0.13 -8.28
CA ALA A 13 -8.01 -0.11 -7.20
C ALA A 13 -9.29 0.71 -7.36
N LEU A 14 -9.19 2.01 -7.68
CA LEU A 14 -10.34 2.89 -7.92
C LEU A 14 -11.15 2.45 -9.14
N ASP A 15 -10.49 2.11 -10.25
CA ASP A 15 -11.18 1.58 -11.44
C ASP A 15 -11.96 0.30 -11.08
N GLY A 16 -11.34 -0.63 -10.36
CA GLY A 16 -12.01 -1.85 -9.91
C GLY A 16 -13.18 -1.61 -8.97
N LEU A 17 -13.07 -0.64 -8.06
CA LEU A 17 -14.14 -0.25 -7.15
C LEU A 17 -15.32 0.38 -7.90
N LEU A 18 -15.04 1.32 -8.80
CA LEU A 18 -16.06 2.02 -9.60
C LEU A 18 -16.77 1.08 -10.58
N ARG A 19 -16.06 0.09 -11.12
CA ARG A 19 -16.65 -0.97 -11.97
C ARG A 19 -17.31 -2.10 -11.17
N ARG A 20 -17.31 -2.00 -9.84
CA ARG A 20 -17.89 -3.01 -8.93
C ARG A 20 -17.22 -4.40 -9.03
N HIS A 21 -15.96 -4.46 -9.46
CA HIS A 21 -15.15 -5.67 -9.37
C HIS A 21 -14.77 -5.97 -7.91
N TYR A 22 -14.65 -4.92 -7.10
CA TYR A 22 -14.42 -4.97 -5.66
C TYR A 22 -15.46 -4.11 -4.95
N SER A 23 -15.78 -4.48 -3.72
CA SER A 23 -16.66 -3.69 -2.84
C SER A 23 -15.87 -2.75 -1.94
N LYS A 24 -14.56 -3.02 -1.75
CA LYS A 24 -13.67 -2.23 -0.88
C LYS A 24 -12.27 -2.09 -1.45
N ILE A 25 -11.64 -0.98 -1.09
CA ILE A 25 -10.18 -0.80 -1.17
C ILE A 25 -9.64 -0.78 0.25
N ILE A 26 -8.66 -1.63 0.53
CA ILE A 26 -7.95 -1.69 1.80
C ILE A 26 -6.52 -1.25 1.55
N ILE A 27 -6.04 -0.28 2.32
CA ILE A 27 -4.68 0.25 2.16
C ILE A 27 -3.92 0.08 3.46
N THR A 28 -2.70 -0.44 3.40
CA THR A 28 -1.80 -0.56 4.54
C THR A 28 -0.40 -0.09 4.21
N ARG A 29 0.30 0.43 5.22
CA ARG A 29 1.71 0.80 5.19
C ARG A 29 2.43 0.26 6.42
N PRO A 30 3.67 -0.25 6.31
CA PRO A 30 4.41 -0.84 7.43
C PRO A 30 4.99 0.17 8.42
N THR A 31 5.13 1.42 8.01
CA THR A 31 5.85 2.48 8.74
C THR A 31 5.13 3.02 9.98
N VAL A 32 4.00 2.44 10.37
CA VAL A 32 3.22 2.89 11.53
C VAL A 32 3.21 1.78 12.57
N SER A 33 4.03 1.92 13.61
CA SER A 33 4.00 1.02 14.75
C SER A 33 2.82 1.32 15.68
N LYS A 34 2.37 0.30 16.43
CA LYS A 34 1.34 0.51 17.48
C LYS A 34 1.79 1.51 18.54
N GLU A 35 3.08 1.52 18.84
CA GLU A 35 3.69 2.40 19.83
C GLU A 35 3.65 3.84 19.35
N GLU A 36 4.04 4.11 18.10
CA GLU A 36 3.95 5.45 17.49
C GLU A 36 2.51 5.98 17.48
N ILE A 37 1.54 5.14 17.11
CA ILE A 37 0.12 5.49 17.15
C ILE A 37 -0.31 5.80 18.59
N GLY A 38 0.18 5.05 19.58
CA GLY A 38 -0.17 5.21 21.00
C GLY A 38 0.25 6.54 21.59
N PHE A 39 1.38 7.11 21.15
CA PHE A 39 1.93 8.39 21.67
C PHE A 39 1.33 9.64 21.03
N LEU A 40 0.62 9.53 19.90
CA LEU A 40 0.04 10.69 19.24
C LEU A 40 -1.31 11.07 19.88
N PRO A 41 -1.62 12.38 20.02
CA PRO A 41 -2.93 12.83 20.47
C PRO A 41 -4.01 12.59 19.40
N GLY A 42 -5.27 12.49 19.85
CA GLY A 42 -6.41 12.32 18.94
C GLY A 42 -6.93 10.89 18.82
N ASP A 43 -7.92 10.71 17.97
CA ASP A 43 -8.43 9.39 17.64
C ASP A 43 -7.50 8.64 16.66
N LEU A 44 -7.81 7.38 16.35
CA LEU A 44 -6.97 6.55 15.47
C LEU A 44 -6.80 7.16 14.06
N ARG A 45 -7.86 7.79 13.53
CA ARG A 45 -7.86 8.42 12.21
C ARG A 45 -6.94 9.65 12.21
N GLU A 46 -7.08 10.53 13.20
CA GLU A 46 -6.25 11.72 13.36
C GLU A 46 -4.76 11.35 13.54
N LYS A 47 -4.50 10.31 14.33
CA LYS A 47 -3.14 9.80 14.55
C LYS A 47 -2.50 9.25 13.28
N MET A 48 -3.29 8.68 12.38
CA MET A 48 -2.82 8.10 11.11
C MET A 48 -2.72 9.12 9.98
N ASP A 49 -3.29 10.30 10.11
CA ASP A 49 -3.42 11.30 9.06
C ASP A 49 -2.09 11.62 8.33
N PRO A 50 -0.94 11.81 9.00
CA PRO A 50 0.33 12.08 8.32
C PRO A 50 0.76 10.98 7.33
N TRP A 51 0.45 9.72 7.62
CA TRP A 51 0.79 8.57 6.75
C TRP A 51 -0.25 8.32 5.67
N ILE A 52 -1.47 8.79 5.88
CA ILE A 52 -2.64 8.61 5.00
C ILE A 52 -2.67 9.66 3.90
N GLN A 53 -2.33 10.91 4.20
CA GLN A 53 -2.43 12.05 3.29
C GLN A 53 -1.73 11.82 1.93
N PRO A 54 -0.52 11.25 1.86
CA PRO A 54 0.11 10.98 0.57
C PRO A 54 -0.69 10.00 -0.30
N ILE A 55 -1.40 9.05 0.32
CA ILE A 55 -2.24 8.08 -0.40
C ILE A 55 -3.50 8.76 -0.93
N TYR A 56 -4.16 9.56 -0.12
CA TYR A 56 -5.34 10.33 -0.53
C TYR A 56 -5.01 11.31 -1.65
N GLN A 57 -3.85 11.98 -1.60
CA GLN A 57 -3.40 12.85 -2.68
C GLN A 57 -3.26 12.13 -4.02
N ASN A 58 -2.77 10.89 -4.03
CA ASN A 58 -2.76 10.08 -5.24
C ASN A 58 -4.19 9.80 -5.74
N MET A 59 -5.13 9.52 -4.85
CA MET A 59 -6.53 9.28 -5.23
C MET A 59 -7.21 10.56 -5.74
N TYR A 60 -6.95 11.72 -5.13
CA TYR A 60 -7.48 13.01 -5.59
C TYR A 60 -6.89 13.45 -6.94
N ALA A 61 -5.68 13.03 -7.26
CA ALA A 61 -5.11 13.26 -8.59
C ALA A 61 -5.78 12.41 -9.69
N LEU A 62 -6.43 11.30 -9.31
CA LEU A 62 -7.06 10.36 -10.24
C LEU A 62 -8.56 10.57 -10.37
N TYR A 63 -9.21 11.09 -9.33
CA TYR A 63 -10.66 11.17 -9.26
C TYR A 63 -11.12 12.37 -8.42
N ASP A 64 -12.36 12.81 -8.63
CA ASP A 64 -12.95 13.95 -7.92
C ASP A 64 -12.82 13.81 -6.40
N LYS A 65 -12.26 14.83 -5.75
CA LYS A 65 -11.95 14.81 -4.32
C LYS A 65 -13.17 14.54 -3.45
N VAL A 66 -14.30 15.19 -3.75
CA VAL A 66 -15.55 15.05 -2.96
C VAL A 66 -16.08 13.62 -3.05
N LYS A 67 -15.97 13.01 -4.22
CA LYS A 67 -16.37 11.61 -4.42
C LYS A 67 -15.44 10.63 -3.70
N VAL A 68 -14.13 10.88 -3.71
CA VAL A 68 -13.17 10.06 -2.95
C VAL A 68 -13.44 10.17 -1.46
N GLU A 69 -13.65 11.39 -0.93
CA GLU A 69 -13.98 11.60 0.48
C GLU A 69 -15.27 10.87 0.87
N LYS A 70 -16.27 10.88 0.02
CA LYS A 70 -17.50 10.10 0.25
C LYS A 70 -17.24 8.59 0.28
N LEU A 71 -16.40 8.05 -0.59
CA LEU A 71 -16.02 6.64 -0.56
C LEU A 71 -15.29 6.26 0.74
N ILE A 72 -14.50 7.18 1.30
CA ILE A 72 -13.84 7.01 2.59
C ILE A 72 -14.86 7.03 3.73
N GLU A 73 -15.77 7.99 3.74
CA GLU A 73 -16.84 8.10 4.74
C GLU A 73 -17.76 6.88 4.73
N ASP A 74 -18.12 6.39 3.55
CA ASP A 74 -18.97 5.22 3.36
C ASP A 74 -18.23 3.89 3.69
N GLY A 75 -16.94 3.94 4.00
CA GLY A 75 -16.11 2.78 4.32
C GLY A 75 -15.74 1.91 3.11
N ALA A 76 -15.94 2.42 1.88
CA ALA A 76 -15.51 1.75 0.66
C ALA A 76 -13.99 1.85 0.45
N ILE A 77 -13.36 2.87 1.03
CA ILE A 77 -11.89 3.00 1.13
C ILE A 77 -11.54 3.00 2.61
N GLU A 78 -10.76 2.01 3.04
CA GLU A 78 -10.35 1.83 4.43
C GLU A 78 -8.83 1.77 4.52
N ILE A 79 -8.23 2.58 5.38
CA ILE A 79 -6.80 2.47 5.70
C ILE A 79 -6.68 1.68 7.00
N VAL A 80 -5.94 0.58 6.93
CA VAL A 80 -5.74 -0.35 8.04
C VAL A 80 -4.25 -0.38 8.37
N PRO A 81 -3.86 0.05 9.58
CA PRO A 81 -2.48 -0.14 10.02
C PRO A 81 -2.09 -1.61 9.94
N LEU A 82 -0.87 -1.88 9.54
CA LEU A 82 -0.36 -3.25 9.37
C LEU A 82 -0.62 -4.12 10.60
N ALA A 83 -0.43 -3.55 11.80
CA ALA A 83 -0.63 -4.23 13.06
C ALA A 83 -2.09 -4.68 13.31
N PHE A 84 -3.07 -4.07 12.63
CA PHE A 84 -4.49 -4.39 12.76
C PHE A 84 -5.03 -5.30 11.65
N MET A 85 -4.19 -5.72 10.71
CA MET A 85 -4.58 -6.67 9.67
C MET A 85 -4.66 -8.11 10.19
N ARG A 86 -3.94 -8.43 11.27
CA ARG A 86 -3.91 -9.79 11.84
C ARG A 86 -5.32 -10.25 12.23
N GLY A 87 -5.68 -11.47 11.83
CA GLY A 87 -6.99 -12.06 12.12
C GLY A 87 -8.14 -11.62 11.19
N ARG A 88 -7.89 -10.64 10.30
CA ARG A 88 -8.89 -10.23 9.29
C ARG A 88 -8.71 -11.05 8.00
N THR A 89 -9.80 -11.26 7.28
CA THR A 89 -9.80 -11.77 5.91
C THR A 89 -10.59 -10.79 5.06
N PHE A 90 -9.99 -10.29 3.98
CA PHE A 90 -10.61 -9.30 3.12
C PHE A 90 -11.21 -9.98 1.89
N LEU A 91 -12.54 -9.94 1.79
CA LEU A 91 -13.32 -10.49 0.68
C LEU A 91 -13.73 -9.35 -0.26
N ASP A 92 -13.89 -9.67 -1.55
CA ASP A 92 -14.34 -8.72 -2.57
C ASP A 92 -13.58 -7.37 -2.52
N SER A 93 -12.28 -7.44 -2.22
CA SER A 93 -11.47 -6.27 -1.90
C SER A 93 -10.23 -6.15 -2.79
N CYS A 94 -9.84 -4.91 -3.09
CA CYS A 94 -8.50 -4.60 -3.59
C CYS A 94 -7.64 -4.12 -2.43
N ILE A 95 -6.60 -4.88 -2.09
CA ILE A 95 -5.68 -4.58 -0.98
C ILE A 95 -4.43 -3.95 -1.56
N ILE A 96 -4.05 -2.76 -1.09
CA ILE A 96 -2.79 -2.10 -1.43
C ILE A 96 -1.86 -2.16 -0.23
N VAL A 97 -0.68 -2.74 -0.42
CA VAL A 97 0.42 -2.71 0.54
C VAL A 97 1.46 -1.73 -0.01
N ASP A 98 1.51 -0.53 0.56
CA ASP A 98 2.43 0.52 0.13
C ASP A 98 3.71 0.49 0.98
N GLU A 99 4.84 0.98 0.43
CA GLU A 99 6.17 0.95 1.06
C GLU A 99 6.58 -0.44 1.55
N ALA A 100 6.25 -1.47 0.78
CA ALA A 100 6.38 -2.88 1.18
C ALA A 100 7.83 -3.34 1.38
N GLN A 101 8.83 -2.59 0.90
CA GLN A 101 10.24 -2.87 1.20
C GLN A 101 10.54 -2.82 2.70
N ASN A 102 9.71 -2.09 3.47
CA ASN A 102 9.82 -1.96 4.92
C ASN A 102 8.98 -2.99 5.70
N VAL A 103 8.39 -3.96 5.00
CA VAL A 103 7.68 -5.10 5.59
C VAL A 103 8.67 -6.23 5.84
N THR A 104 8.72 -6.75 7.07
CA THR A 104 9.56 -7.92 7.40
C THR A 104 9.01 -9.20 6.78
N HIS A 105 9.81 -10.28 6.76
CA HIS A 105 9.35 -11.60 6.29
C HIS A 105 8.11 -12.08 7.03
N GLU A 106 8.09 -11.99 8.35
CA GLU A 106 6.96 -12.40 9.19
C GLU A 106 5.70 -11.57 8.89
N GLN A 107 5.87 -10.25 8.75
CA GLN A 107 4.77 -9.36 8.40
C GLN A 107 4.24 -9.64 6.98
N MET A 108 5.12 -9.92 6.01
CA MET A 108 4.72 -10.25 4.64
C MET A 108 3.93 -11.55 4.58
N GLU A 109 4.35 -12.58 5.32
CA GLU A 109 3.60 -13.81 5.46
C GLU A 109 2.21 -13.57 6.08
N MET A 110 2.16 -12.80 7.15
CA MET A 110 0.91 -12.42 7.80
C MET A 110 -0.03 -11.70 6.83
N ILE A 111 0.44 -10.70 6.07
CA ILE A 111 -0.36 -9.94 5.11
C ILE A 111 -0.84 -10.83 3.97
N SER A 112 0.05 -11.65 3.40
CA SER A 112 -0.26 -12.50 2.24
C SER A 112 -1.40 -13.48 2.52
N THR A 113 -1.59 -13.86 3.77
CA THR A 113 -2.68 -14.72 4.19
C THR A 113 -4.01 -14.00 4.46
N ARG A 114 -4.07 -12.68 4.28
CA ARG A 114 -5.30 -11.88 4.47
C ARG A 114 -6.17 -11.78 3.22
N ILE A 115 -5.63 -12.13 2.05
CA ILE A 115 -6.39 -12.11 0.81
C ILE A 115 -7.49 -13.17 0.83
N GLY A 116 -8.72 -12.74 0.63
CA GLY A 116 -9.89 -13.61 0.58
C GLY A 116 -10.45 -13.80 -0.83
N LEU A 117 -11.59 -14.43 -0.93
CA LEU A 117 -12.24 -14.70 -2.23
C LEU A 117 -12.56 -13.40 -2.96
N ARG A 118 -12.42 -13.45 -4.29
CA ARG A 118 -12.69 -12.33 -5.22
C ARG A 118 -11.91 -11.06 -4.88
N SER A 119 -10.71 -11.22 -4.34
CA SER A 119 -9.85 -10.12 -3.94
C SER A 119 -8.55 -10.11 -4.71
N LYS A 120 -7.94 -8.94 -4.79
CA LYS A 120 -6.62 -8.71 -5.38
C LYS A 120 -5.73 -8.02 -4.35
N MET A 121 -4.45 -8.37 -4.34
CA MET A 121 -3.44 -7.65 -3.56
C MET A 121 -2.42 -7.03 -4.51
N ILE A 122 -2.14 -5.74 -4.32
CA ILE A 122 -1.13 -4.98 -5.04
C ILE A 122 -0.08 -4.58 -4.01
N VAL A 123 1.15 -5.02 -4.23
CA VAL A 123 2.26 -4.77 -3.31
C VAL A 123 3.24 -3.83 -4.00
N CYS A 124 3.40 -2.62 -3.45
CA CYS A 124 4.27 -1.58 -3.96
C CYS A 124 5.50 -1.45 -3.08
N GLY A 125 6.68 -1.53 -3.67
CA GLY A 125 7.94 -1.40 -2.94
C GLY A 125 9.09 -0.89 -3.83
N ASP A 126 10.17 -0.48 -3.19
CA ASP A 126 11.41 -0.05 -3.81
C ASP A 126 12.60 -0.63 -3.04
N ASP A 127 13.31 -1.58 -3.65
CA ASP A 127 14.42 -2.29 -3.03
C ASP A 127 15.59 -1.38 -2.58
N HIS A 128 15.69 -0.18 -3.14
CA HIS A 128 16.73 0.78 -2.80
C HIS A 128 16.39 1.62 -1.56
N GLN A 129 15.09 1.68 -1.19
CA GLN A 129 14.57 2.52 -0.10
C GLN A 129 14.18 1.69 1.14
N VAL A 130 15.02 0.75 1.54
CA VAL A 130 14.76 -0.10 2.71
C VAL A 130 15.26 0.60 3.97
N ASP A 131 14.33 0.94 4.87
CA ASP A 131 14.59 1.59 6.17
C ASP A 131 14.72 0.59 7.33
N LEU A 132 14.58 -0.71 7.07
CA LEU A 132 14.79 -1.75 8.08
C LEU A 132 16.26 -1.81 8.52
N ARG A 133 16.50 -2.21 9.78
CA ARG A 133 17.86 -2.38 10.33
C ARG A 133 18.76 -3.26 9.47
N SER A 134 18.19 -4.29 8.86
CA SER A 134 18.85 -5.13 7.86
C SER A 134 17.99 -5.19 6.59
N LYS A 135 18.62 -4.93 5.44
CA LYS A 135 17.95 -5.09 4.14
C LYS A 135 17.53 -6.53 3.87
N ALA A 136 18.20 -7.50 4.49
CA ALA A 136 17.88 -8.92 4.40
C ALA A 136 16.56 -9.27 5.08
N ASP A 137 16.09 -8.45 6.03
CA ASP A 137 14.82 -8.67 6.74
C ASP A 137 13.60 -8.30 5.91
N SER A 138 13.80 -7.63 4.76
CA SER A 138 12.70 -7.25 3.87
C SER A 138 12.04 -8.46 3.21
N GLY A 139 10.76 -8.66 3.51
CA GLY A 139 9.92 -9.68 2.87
C GLY A 139 9.53 -9.36 1.43
N PHE A 140 9.71 -8.12 0.99
CA PHE A 140 9.33 -7.69 -0.36
C PHE A 140 10.15 -8.38 -1.46
N ARG A 141 11.46 -8.51 -1.28
CA ARG A 141 12.34 -9.23 -2.24
C ARG A 141 11.95 -10.68 -2.39
N PHE A 142 11.65 -11.33 -1.28
CA PHE A 142 11.17 -12.71 -1.27
C PHE A 142 9.85 -12.84 -2.05
N LEU A 143 8.89 -11.95 -1.79
CA LEU A 143 7.61 -11.92 -2.49
C LEU A 143 7.80 -11.66 -3.98
N TYR A 144 8.63 -10.70 -4.36
CA TYR A 144 8.92 -10.40 -5.77
C TYR A 144 9.58 -11.60 -6.48
N ALA A 145 10.50 -12.28 -5.85
CA ALA A 145 11.10 -13.52 -6.39
C ALA A 145 10.05 -14.65 -6.53
N ALA A 146 9.11 -14.75 -5.59
CA ALA A 146 8.02 -15.73 -5.64
C ALA A 146 7.07 -15.48 -6.83
N SER A 147 6.92 -14.24 -7.29
CA SER A 147 6.06 -13.90 -8.43
C SER A 147 6.44 -14.62 -9.73
N ARG A 148 7.67 -15.08 -9.84
CA ARG A 148 8.15 -15.86 -10.99
C ARG A 148 7.70 -17.32 -10.98
N ARG A 149 7.21 -17.83 -9.86
CA ARG A 149 6.87 -19.25 -9.64
C ARG A 149 5.40 -19.48 -9.28
N VAL A 150 4.78 -18.49 -8.67
CA VAL A 150 3.39 -18.60 -8.19
C VAL A 150 2.43 -18.22 -9.32
N LYS A 151 1.55 -19.14 -9.71
CA LYS A 151 0.65 -19.01 -10.87
C LYS A 151 -0.24 -17.82 -10.63
N ASN A 152 -0.75 -17.22 -10.02
CA ASN A 152 -1.66 -16.05 -9.93
C ASN A 152 -0.96 -14.80 -9.39
N MET A 153 0.36 -14.73 -9.58
CA MET A 153 1.19 -13.65 -9.10
C MET A 153 2.04 -13.10 -10.23
N THR A 154 2.11 -11.79 -10.37
CA THR A 154 2.90 -11.11 -11.40
C THR A 154 3.72 -10.00 -10.78
N GLY A 155 5.01 -9.96 -11.08
CA GLY A 155 5.89 -8.86 -10.73
C GLY A 155 6.01 -7.87 -11.90
N VAL A 156 5.90 -6.59 -11.60
CA VAL A 156 6.08 -5.49 -12.57
C VAL A 156 7.16 -4.56 -12.06
N THR A 157 8.13 -4.23 -12.92
CA THR A 157 9.18 -3.25 -12.62
C THR A 157 8.92 -1.97 -13.40
N LEU A 158 8.82 -0.85 -12.71
CA LEU A 158 8.69 0.47 -13.31
C LEU A 158 10.07 1.09 -13.45
N MET A 159 10.46 1.40 -14.67
CA MET A 159 11.82 1.87 -15.02
C MET A 159 11.94 3.39 -15.13
N GLN A 160 10.83 4.10 -15.29
CA GLN A 160 10.84 5.55 -15.47
C GLN A 160 10.75 6.28 -14.13
N ASN A 161 11.63 7.26 -13.94
CA ASN A 161 11.51 8.25 -12.87
C ASN A 161 10.71 9.44 -13.41
N HIS A 162 9.70 9.86 -12.66
CA HIS A 162 8.83 10.99 -13.00
C HIS A 162 9.09 12.22 -12.10
N ARG A 163 10.16 12.19 -11.30
CA ARG A 163 10.60 13.35 -10.53
C ARG A 163 11.40 14.29 -11.40
N ASP A 164 11.54 15.54 -10.94
CA ASP A 164 12.42 16.50 -11.57
C ASP A 164 13.85 15.94 -11.65
N PRO A 165 14.57 16.11 -12.78
CA PRO A 165 15.93 15.61 -12.93
C PRO A 165 16.90 16.07 -11.83
N ILE A 166 16.67 17.23 -11.23
CA ILE A 166 17.48 17.73 -10.11
C ILE A 166 17.51 16.76 -8.92
N VAL A 167 16.48 15.93 -8.76
CA VAL A 167 16.43 14.94 -7.67
C VAL A 167 17.45 13.84 -7.90
N ASP A 168 17.68 13.44 -9.14
CA ASP A 168 18.67 12.42 -9.48
C ASP A 168 20.09 12.96 -9.21
N ASP A 169 20.33 14.25 -9.53
CA ASP A 169 21.62 14.94 -9.27
C ASP A 169 21.93 15.12 -7.78
N LEU A 170 20.90 15.11 -6.91
CA LEU A 170 21.07 15.26 -5.45
C LEU A 170 21.29 13.93 -4.71
N ILE A 171 21.04 12.79 -5.36
CA ILE A 171 21.11 11.46 -4.75
C ILE A 171 22.40 10.71 -5.14
N GLU A 172 23.11 11.16 -6.18
CA GLU A 172 24.47 10.68 -6.53
C GLU A 172 25.53 11.22 -5.55
#